data_19f47aa227e73d95851f3afcbcae7fb2
#
_entry.id   19f47aa227e73d95851f3afcbcae7fb2
#
_cell.length_a   1.000
_cell.length_b   1.000
_cell.length_c   1.000
_cell.angle_alpha   90.00
_cell.angle_beta   90.00
_cell.angle_gamma   90.00
#
_symmetry.space_group_name_H-M   'P 1'
#
loop_
_entity.id
_entity.type
_entity.pdbx_description
1 polymer ?
#
loop_
_entity_poly.entity_id
_entity_poly.type
_entity_poly.pdbx_seq_one_letter_code
_entity_poly.pdbx_strand_id
1 'polypeptide(L)'
;MIIDSHCHLYYDSLANDIDNVIQRANDAGVSRLVCVGTNVEESKKCLSITENNDDIFSSSGVHPHDAKDVVDGYIDEIYELMEYESMIAIGEIGLDYFKNHSDPEIQKKVFKELMEVAQDLDKPVIIHSRDADEDLIQIVSEYSSVIGVAHCFSSTLETAQAFLELGYYISFSGNITFNNSHLPEVVKSIPLDRVMVETDSPFLSPEPERGKGNEPSRIVHTVSK
;
A
#
# COMPACT_ATOMS: atom_id res chain seq x y z
N MET A 1 -9.85 -3.73 -17.86
CA MET A 1 -9.54 -2.56 -17.00
C MET A 1 -8.88 -3.07 -15.75
N ILE A 2 -7.68 -2.61 -15.44
CA ILE A 2 -6.90 -2.98 -14.26
C ILE A 2 -6.67 -1.70 -13.45
N ILE A 3 -6.64 -1.81 -12.12
CA ILE A 3 -6.23 -0.73 -11.21
C ILE A 3 -4.99 -1.24 -10.47
N ASP A 4 -3.92 -0.46 -10.46
CA ASP A 4 -2.77 -0.71 -9.60
C ASP A 4 -3.04 -0.04 -8.25
N SER A 5 -3.35 -0.83 -7.24
CA SER A 5 -3.78 -0.31 -5.94
C SER A 5 -2.63 0.18 -5.05
N HIS A 6 -1.37 -0.01 -5.46
CA HIS A 6 -0.21 0.44 -4.70
C HIS A 6 1.05 0.55 -5.57
N CYS A 7 1.52 1.78 -5.77
CA CYS A 7 2.79 2.08 -6.42
C CYS A 7 3.41 3.35 -5.82
N HIS A 8 4.70 3.56 -6.02
CA HIS A 8 5.44 4.72 -5.51
C HIS A 8 6.05 5.51 -6.68
N LEU A 9 5.21 6.24 -7.42
CA LEU A 9 5.61 6.97 -8.64
C LEU A 9 6.62 8.09 -8.39
N TYR A 10 6.76 8.56 -7.16
CA TYR A 10 7.69 9.63 -6.77
C TYR A 10 9.15 9.19 -6.68
N TYR A 11 9.47 7.89 -6.72
CA TYR A 11 10.86 7.43 -6.78
C TYR A 11 11.53 7.84 -8.09
N ASP A 12 12.77 8.29 -8.04
CA ASP A 12 13.53 8.80 -9.20
C ASP A 12 13.51 7.86 -10.41
N SER A 13 13.51 6.55 -10.17
CA SER A 13 13.46 5.54 -11.22
C SER A 13 12.16 5.57 -12.06
N LEU A 14 11.09 6.15 -11.53
CA LEU A 14 9.80 6.32 -12.20
C LEU A 14 9.50 7.79 -12.45
N ALA A 15 9.75 8.67 -11.47
CA ALA A 15 9.44 10.09 -11.54
C ALA A 15 10.17 10.81 -12.69
N ASN A 16 11.41 10.42 -13.00
CA ASN A 16 12.18 11.02 -14.09
C ASN A 16 11.63 10.71 -15.50
N ASP A 17 10.72 9.75 -15.63
CA ASP A 17 10.10 9.30 -16.90
C ASP A 17 8.57 9.12 -16.74
N ILE A 18 7.94 9.87 -15.83
CA ILE A 18 6.58 9.62 -15.33
C ILE A 18 5.54 9.55 -16.45
N ASP A 19 5.59 10.45 -17.43
CA ASP A 19 4.64 10.48 -18.55
C ASP A 19 4.69 9.18 -19.36
N ASN A 20 5.89 8.66 -19.62
CA ASN A 20 6.06 7.39 -20.34
C ASN A 20 5.70 6.20 -19.44
N VAL A 21 5.94 6.26 -18.13
CA VAL A 21 5.50 5.22 -17.17
C VAL A 21 3.98 5.11 -17.20
N ILE A 22 3.27 6.23 -17.12
CA ILE A 22 1.80 6.29 -17.19
C ILE A 22 1.31 5.79 -18.56
N GLN A 23 1.96 6.22 -19.66
CA GLN A 23 1.59 5.76 -21.00
C GLN A 23 1.74 4.24 -21.14
N ARG A 24 2.85 3.66 -20.68
CA ARG A 24 3.04 2.20 -20.70
C ARG A 24 2.03 1.46 -19.82
N ALA A 25 1.64 2.03 -18.68
CA ALA A 25 0.59 1.49 -17.85
C ALA A 25 -0.76 1.46 -18.59
N ASN A 26 -1.13 2.57 -19.24
CA ASN A 26 -2.34 2.67 -20.05
C ASN A 26 -2.35 1.67 -21.22
N ASP A 27 -1.23 1.53 -21.92
CA ASP A 27 -1.07 0.58 -23.03
C ASP A 27 -1.21 -0.88 -22.57
N ALA A 28 -0.83 -1.15 -21.31
CA ALA A 28 -1.02 -2.45 -20.65
C ALA A 28 -2.43 -2.68 -20.11
N GLY A 29 -3.35 -1.69 -20.23
CA GLY A 29 -4.72 -1.77 -19.75
C GLY A 29 -4.93 -1.38 -18.28
N VAL A 30 -3.91 -0.76 -17.65
CA VAL A 30 -4.03 -0.15 -16.33
C VAL A 30 -4.68 1.22 -16.49
N SER A 31 -5.85 1.39 -15.91
CA SER A 31 -6.66 2.60 -16.10
C SER A 31 -6.59 3.57 -14.92
N ARG A 32 -6.15 3.10 -13.76
CA ARG A 32 -5.99 3.93 -12.55
C ARG A 32 -4.83 3.43 -11.72
N LEU A 33 -4.21 4.38 -11.00
CA LEU A 33 -3.07 4.13 -10.12
C LEU A 33 -3.35 4.74 -8.75
N VAL A 34 -2.89 4.08 -7.69
CA VAL A 34 -2.81 4.67 -6.34
C VAL A 34 -1.34 4.87 -6.00
N CYS A 35 -0.90 6.14 -5.99
CA CYS A 35 0.46 6.53 -5.61
C CYS A 35 0.52 6.69 -4.10
N VAL A 36 1.25 5.81 -3.41
CA VAL A 36 1.20 5.68 -1.96
C VAL A 36 2.37 6.38 -1.29
N GLY A 37 2.07 7.34 -0.40
CA GLY A 37 3.08 8.04 0.40
C GLY A 37 3.51 7.22 1.62
N THR A 38 4.79 7.31 1.99
CA THR A 38 5.37 6.57 3.12
C THR A 38 5.79 7.48 4.29
N ASN A 39 5.72 8.78 4.08
CA ASN A 39 5.83 9.84 5.09
C ASN A 39 5.18 11.13 4.55
N VAL A 40 5.12 12.18 5.36
CA VAL A 40 4.45 13.44 4.99
C VAL A 40 5.06 14.06 3.72
N GLU A 41 6.38 14.10 3.60
CA GLU A 41 7.05 14.69 2.44
C GLU A 41 6.79 13.89 1.15
N GLU A 42 6.77 12.58 1.24
CA GLU A 42 6.45 11.73 0.09
C GLU A 42 4.96 11.78 -0.25
N SER A 43 4.08 11.91 0.74
CA SER A 43 2.65 12.16 0.52
C SER A 43 2.39 13.46 -0.24
N LYS A 44 3.15 14.53 0.04
CA LYS A 44 3.11 15.79 -0.73
C LYS A 44 3.56 15.59 -2.19
N LYS A 45 4.59 14.77 -2.42
CA LYS A 45 5.00 14.41 -3.79
C LYS A 45 3.91 13.61 -4.52
N CYS A 46 3.27 12.65 -3.83
CA CYS A 46 2.14 11.91 -4.39
C CYS A 46 1.00 12.85 -4.79
N LEU A 47 0.61 13.78 -3.92
CA LEU A 47 -0.40 14.80 -4.23
C LEU A 47 -0.04 15.60 -5.49
N SER A 48 1.20 16.08 -5.60
CA SER A 48 1.67 16.82 -6.78
C SER A 48 1.58 16.03 -8.09
N ILE A 49 1.73 14.69 -8.03
CA ILE A 49 1.54 13.82 -9.20
C ILE A 49 0.07 13.77 -9.60
N THR A 50 -0.86 13.73 -8.64
CA THR A 50 -2.30 13.65 -8.92
C THR A 50 -2.86 14.93 -9.53
N GLU A 51 -2.30 16.11 -9.22
CA GLU A 51 -2.75 17.40 -9.75
C GLU A 51 -2.75 17.49 -11.29
N ASN A 52 -1.92 16.68 -11.94
CA ASN A 52 -1.77 16.65 -13.39
C ASN A 52 -2.33 15.38 -14.05
N ASN A 53 -2.94 14.49 -13.25
CA ASN A 53 -3.35 13.15 -13.72
C ASN A 53 -4.66 12.72 -13.03
N ASP A 54 -5.80 12.91 -13.66
CA ASP A 54 -7.14 12.61 -13.13
C ASP A 54 -7.37 11.11 -12.78
N ASP A 55 -6.60 10.22 -13.38
CA ASP A 55 -6.67 8.77 -13.16
C ASP A 55 -5.65 8.27 -12.10
N ILE A 56 -4.92 9.19 -11.44
CA ILE A 56 -4.01 8.87 -10.34
C ILE A 56 -4.58 9.42 -9.04
N PHE A 57 -4.72 8.52 -8.07
CA PHE A 57 -5.10 8.84 -6.70
C PHE A 57 -3.90 8.66 -5.79
N SER A 58 -3.99 9.13 -4.55
CA SER A 58 -2.89 9.00 -3.60
C SER A 58 -3.37 8.74 -2.18
N SER A 59 -2.42 8.46 -1.31
CA SER A 59 -2.62 8.28 0.12
C SER A 59 -1.58 9.08 0.92
N SER A 60 -1.89 9.32 2.18
CA SER A 60 -0.98 9.95 3.13
C SER A 60 -0.83 9.10 4.38
N GLY A 61 0.39 8.87 4.82
CA GLY A 61 0.67 8.07 6.01
C GLY A 61 2.13 8.12 6.42
N VAL A 62 2.48 7.31 7.41
CA VAL A 62 3.86 7.11 7.87
C VAL A 62 4.14 5.61 7.93
N HIS A 63 5.02 5.16 7.06
CA HIS A 63 5.50 3.78 7.02
C HIS A 63 6.24 3.42 8.33
N PRO A 64 6.12 2.20 8.84
CA PRO A 64 6.77 1.78 10.08
C PRO A 64 8.29 2.04 10.13
N HIS A 65 8.96 2.06 8.98
CA HIS A 65 10.39 2.41 8.94
C HIS A 65 10.67 3.85 9.37
N ASP A 66 9.78 4.78 9.06
CA ASP A 66 9.91 6.21 9.29
C ASP A 66 9.23 6.67 10.60
N ALA A 67 8.61 5.74 11.35
CA ALA A 67 7.88 6.06 12.57
C ALA A 67 8.72 6.81 13.63
N LYS A 68 10.04 6.54 13.71
CA LYS A 68 10.98 7.24 14.61
C LYS A 68 11.29 8.67 14.19
N ASP A 69 11.04 9.01 12.93
CA ASP A 69 11.43 10.27 12.31
C ASP A 69 10.26 11.28 12.23
N VAL A 70 9.08 10.92 12.77
CA VAL A 70 7.94 11.84 12.84
C VAL A 70 8.26 13.04 13.73
N VAL A 71 7.82 14.21 13.29
CA VAL A 71 7.99 15.47 14.02
C VAL A 71 6.65 15.95 14.60
N ASP A 72 6.71 16.83 15.59
CA ASP A 72 5.49 17.42 16.15
C ASP A 72 4.65 18.09 15.05
N GLY A 73 3.34 17.82 15.04
CA GLY A 73 2.42 18.36 14.05
C GLY A 73 2.22 17.52 12.78
N TYR A 74 2.90 16.37 12.63
CA TYR A 74 2.74 15.52 11.44
C TYR A 74 1.30 15.05 11.22
N ILE A 75 0.54 14.87 12.28
CA ILE A 75 -0.89 14.49 12.20
C ILE A 75 -1.70 15.63 11.57
N ASP A 76 -1.44 16.89 11.96
CA ASP A 76 -2.14 18.06 11.38
C ASP A 76 -1.84 18.16 9.88
N GLU A 77 -0.59 17.93 9.47
CA GLU A 77 -0.20 17.91 8.05
C GLU A 77 -0.90 16.78 7.27
N ILE A 78 -1.10 15.60 7.89
CA ILE A 78 -1.86 14.51 7.27
C ILE A 78 -3.34 14.92 7.11
N TYR A 79 -3.97 15.53 8.12
CA TYR A 79 -5.34 16.06 7.98
C TYR A 79 -5.45 17.08 6.84
N GLU A 80 -4.49 18.01 6.71
CA GLU A 80 -4.45 18.99 5.62
C GLU A 80 -4.34 18.31 4.24
N LEU A 81 -3.48 17.29 4.11
CA LEU A 81 -3.34 16.53 2.87
C LEU A 81 -4.62 15.77 2.52
N MET A 82 -5.34 15.25 3.51
CA MET A 82 -6.57 14.50 3.28
C MET A 82 -7.78 15.37 2.89
N GLU A 83 -7.67 16.71 2.88
CA GLU A 83 -8.69 17.61 2.32
C GLU A 83 -8.78 17.55 0.78
N TYR A 84 -7.76 17.04 0.11
CA TYR A 84 -7.76 16.90 -1.36
C TYR A 84 -8.54 15.64 -1.79
N GLU A 85 -9.42 15.77 -2.80
CA GLU A 85 -10.25 14.67 -3.28
C GLU A 85 -9.43 13.49 -3.85
N SER A 86 -8.22 13.75 -4.36
CA SER A 86 -7.32 12.72 -4.86
C SER A 86 -6.63 11.91 -3.74
N MET A 87 -6.66 12.40 -2.49
CA MET A 87 -6.17 11.69 -1.31
C MET A 87 -7.27 10.77 -0.77
N ILE A 88 -7.21 9.49 -1.13
CA ILE A 88 -8.33 8.55 -0.93
C ILE A 88 -8.17 7.62 0.26
N ALA A 89 -6.99 7.52 0.86
CA ALA A 89 -6.70 6.57 1.93
C ALA A 89 -5.64 7.10 2.91
N ILE A 90 -5.66 6.61 4.14
CA ILE A 90 -4.55 6.75 5.09
C ILE A 90 -3.61 5.56 4.88
N GLY A 91 -2.40 5.83 4.49
CA GLY A 91 -1.39 4.82 4.17
C GLY A 91 -0.23 5.38 3.35
N GLU A 92 0.89 4.70 3.39
CA GLU A 92 1.17 3.38 3.95
C GLU A 92 1.44 3.47 5.46
N ILE A 93 0.74 2.63 6.25
CA ILE A 93 0.87 2.57 7.71
C ILE A 93 0.97 1.11 8.15
N GLY A 94 1.39 0.84 9.37
CA GLY A 94 1.43 -0.54 9.87
C GLY A 94 2.68 -0.88 10.68
N LEU A 95 3.14 -2.15 10.60
CA LEU A 95 4.24 -2.67 11.39
C LEU A 95 5.23 -3.49 10.55
N ASP A 96 6.54 -3.30 10.79
CA ASP A 96 7.64 -4.08 10.19
C ASP A 96 8.67 -4.45 11.26
N TYR A 97 8.58 -5.68 11.74
CA TYR A 97 9.54 -6.20 12.73
C TYR A 97 10.72 -6.92 12.06
N PHE A 98 10.67 -7.18 10.76
CA PHE A 98 11.77 -7.77 10.01
C PHE A 98 12.94 -6.80 9.85
N LYS A 99 12.67 -5.57 9.40
CA LYS A 99 13.71 -4.54 9.22
C LYS A 99 14.00 -3.81 10.51
N ASN A 100 12.99 -3.58 11.33
CA ASN A 100 13.08 -2.95 12.64
C ASN A 100 13.85 -1.64 12.63
N HIS A 101 13.62 -0.78 11.61
CA HIS A 101 14.26 0.52 11.47
C HIS A 101 13.81 1.52 12.54
N SER A 102 12.58 1.37 13.02
CA SER A 102 12.03 2.06 14.19
C SER A 102 11.70 1.05 15.28
N ASP A 103 11.80 1.45 16.54
CA ASP A 103 11.42 0.61 17.67
C ASP A 103 9.96 0.14 17.56
N PRO A 104 9.63 -1.12 17.84
CA PRO A 104 8.26 -1.65 17.74
C PRO A 104 7.22 -0.84 18.50
N GLU A 105 7.53 -0.31 19.68
CA GLU A 105 6.57 0.51 20.44
C GLU A 105 6.33 1.88 19.78
N ILE A 106 7.35 2.44 19.12
CA ILE A 106 7.19 3.66 18.32
C ILE A 106 6.33 3.37 17.10
N GLN A 107 6.57 2.26 16.39
CA GLN A 107 5.76 1.84 15.26
C GLN A 107 4.29 1.67 15.67
N LYS A 108 4.00 0.97 16.76
CA LYS A 108 2.63 0.76 17.29
C LYS A 108 1.96 2.09 17.65
N LYS A 109 2.69 3.01 18.27
CA LYS A 109 2.16 4.33 18.63
C LYS A 109 1.73 5.10 17.38
N VAL A 110 2.63 5.27 16.40
CA VAL A 110 2.35 5.99 15.16
C VAL A 110 1.23 5.29 14.37
N PHE A 111 1.24 3.96 14.32
CA PHE A 111 0.18 3.21 13.65
C PHE A 111 -1.20 3.48 14.28
N LYS A 112 -1.32 3.46 15.61
CA LYS A 112 -2.58 3.78 16.31
C LYS A 112 -3.04 5.21 16.06
N GLU A 113 -2.13 6.20 16.13
CA GLU A 113 -2.44 7.59 15.83
C GLU A 113 -3.02 7.74 14.40
N LEU A 114 -2.49 7.01 13.41
CA LEU A 114 -2.98 7.06 12.03
C LEU A 114 -4.26 6.25 11.81
N MET A 115 -4.50 5.19 12.58
CA MET A 115 -5.80 4.50 12.62
C MET A 115 -6.90 5.42 13.19
N GLU A 116 -6.58 6.25 14.19
CA GLU A 116 -7.50 7.28 14.71
C GLU A 116 -7.84 8.32 13.63
N VAL A 117 -6.85 8.82 12.89
CA VAL A 117 -7.08 9.74 11.76
C VAL A 117 -7.98 9.09 10.70
N ALA A 118 -7.74 7.83 10.35
CA ALA A 118 -8.55 7.12 9.37
C ALA A 118 -10.02 6.97 9.85
N GLN A 119 -10.21 6.68 11.13
CA GLN A 119 -11.53 6.60 11.75
C GLN A 119 -12.25 7.94 11.76
N ASP A 120 -11.56 9.01 12.13
CA ASP A 120 -12.14 10.37 12.21
C ASP A 120 -12.57 10.91 10.84
N LEU A 121 -11.80 10.57 9.79
CA LEU A 121 -12.05 11.00 8.43
C LEU A 121 -12.94 10.03 7.61
N ASP A 122 -13.33 8.89 8.19
CA ASP A 122 -14.05 7.80 7.49
C ASP A 122 -13.31 7.38 6.19
N LYS A 123 -11.99 7.25 6.29
CA LYS A 123 -11.13 6.87 5.16
C LYS A 123 -10.61 5.44 5.31
N PRO A 124 -10.48 4.70 4.21
CA PRO A 124 -9.84 3.39 4.25
C PRO A 124 -8.34 3.50 4.54
N VAL A 125 -7.74 2.39 4.96
CA VAL A 125 -6.30 2.32 5.25
C VAL A 125 -5.56 1.37 4.30
N ILE A 126 -4.28 1.67 4.03
CA ILE A 126 -3.34 0.80 3.32
C ILE A 126 -2.33 0.30 4.34
N ILE A 127 -2.40 -1.00 4.66
CA ILE A 127 -1.69 -1.63 5.76
C ILE A 127 -0.46 -2.38 5.26
N HIS A 128 0.71 -2.01 5.78
CA HIS A 128 1.96 -2.76 5.70
C HIS A 128 2.07 -3.76 6.87
N SER A 129 2.38 -5.02 6.59
CA SER A 129 2.70 -6.02 7.61
C SER A 129 3.92 -6.82 7.22
N ARG A 130 4.90 -6.89 8.12
CA ARG A 130 6.04 -7.80 7.95
C ARG A 130 6.56 -8.31 9.29
N ASP A 131 6.45 -9.63 9.50
CA ASP A 131 6.82 -10.31 10.77
C ASP A 131 6.15 -9.71 12.01
N ALA A 132 4.92 -9.14 11.87
CA ALA A 132 4.22 -8.39 12.91
C ALA A 132 2.70 -8.72 12.99
N ASP A 133 2.28 -9.82 12.39
CA ASP A 133 0.87 -10.15 12.15
C ASP A 133 0.02 -10.13 13.42
N GLU A 134 0.51 -10.69 14.53
CA GLU A 134 -0.25 -10.79 15.78
C GLU A 134 -0.58 -9.40 16.36
N ASP A 135 0.43 -8.56 16.54
CA ASP A 135 0.26 -7.20 17.05
C ASP A 135 -0.58 -6.33 16.10
N LEU A 136 -0.37 -6.52 14.80
CA LEU A 136 -1.08 -5.76 13.78
C LEU A 136 -2.58 -6.11 13.77
N ILE A 137 -2.95 -7.39 13.75
CA ILE A 137 -4.36 -7.84 13.82
C ILE A 137 -5.01 -7.37 15.13
N GLN A 138 -4.28 -7.43 16.24
CA GLN A 138 -4.78 -6.91 17.50
C GLN A 138 -5.13 -5.41 17.39
N ILE A 139 -4.21 -4.58 16.89
CA ILE A 139 -4.45 -3.14 16.76
C ILE A 139 -5.61 -2.87 15.80
N VAL A 140 -5.62 -3.48 14.62
CA VAL A 140 -6.69 -3.27 13.62
C VAL A 140 -8.06 -3.64 14.20
N SER A 141 -8.15 -4.68 15.04
CA SER A 141 -9.41 -5.09 15.68
C SER A 141 -9.97 -4.06 16.68
N GLU A 142 -9.14 -3.15 17.20
CA GLU A 142 -9.56 -2.05 18.07
C GLU A 142 -10.35 -0.96 17.29
N TYR A 143 -10.22 -0.93 15.94
CA TYR A 143 -10.81 0.09 15.05
C TYR A 143 -11.83 -0.53 14.07
N SER A 144 -12.87 -1.16 14.59
CA SER A 144 -13.83 -1.96 13.82
C SER A 144 -14.64 -1.22 12.75
N SER A 145 -14.67 0.11 12.78
CA SER A 145 -15.28 0.94 11.73
C SER A 145 -14.34 1.24 10.55
N VAL A 146 -13.04 1.06 10.73
CA VAL A 146 -12.05 1.30 9.68
C VAL A 146 -11.89 0.04 8.84
N ILE A 147 -12.01 0.21 7.53
CA ILE A 147 -11.73 -0.85 6.55
C ILE A 147 -10.48 -0.49 5.74
N GLY A 148 -9.91 -1.43 5.03
CA GLY A 148 -8.74 -1.15 4.21
C GLY A 148 -8.22 -2.36 3.47
N VAL A 149 -6.97 -2.31 3.12
CA VAL A 149 -6.27 -3.38 2.41
C VAL A 149 -4.98 -3.76 3.13
N ALA A 150 -4.78 -5.05 3.35
CA ALA A 150 -3.46 -5.60 3.67
C ALA A 150 -2.67 -5.67 2.37
N HIS A 151 -1.82 -4.64 2.13
CA HIS A 151 -1.08 -4.51 0.89
C HIS A 151 0.10 -5.50 0.85
N CYS A 152 0.56 -5.81 -0.36
CA CYS A 152 1.73 -6.65 -0.62
C CYS A 152 1.77 -7.93 0.24
N PHE A 153 0.59 -8.53 0.41
CA PHE A 153 0.40 -9.63 1.34
C PHE A 153 1.43 -10.74 1.13
N SER A 154 2.08 -11.16 2.22
CA SER A 154 3.15 -12.16 2.18
C SER A 154 3.09 -13.16 3.34
N SER A 155 2.02 -13.09 4.15
CA SER A 155 1.85 -13.90 5.34
C SER A 155 1.04 -15.19 5.10
N THR A 156 0.49 -15.78 6.15
CA THR A 156 -0.20 -17.08 6.13
C THR A 156 -1.67 -16.95 5.75
N LEU A 157 -2.31 -18.08 5.43
CA LEU A 157 -3.75 -18.12 5.18
C LEU A 157 -4.54 -17.71 6.43
N GLU A 158 -4.08 -18.09 7.61
CA GLU A 158 -4.71 -17.73 8.89
C GLU A 158 -4.74 -16.22 9.09
N THR A 159 -3.62 -15.54 8.79
CA THR A 159 -3.54 -14.07 8.84
C THR A 159 -4.46 -13.43 7.80
N ALA A 160 -4.53 -13.97 6.58
CA ALA A 160 -5.45 -13.50 5.56
C ALA A 160 -6.91 -13.62 6.02
N GLN A 161 -7.29 -14.75 6.65
CA GLN A 161 -8.63 -14.97 7.19
C GLN A 161 -8.98 -13.98 8.30
N ALA A 162 -8.02 -13.68 9.21
CA ALA A 162 -8.22 -12.67 10.25
C ALA A 162 -8.51 -11.28 9.67
N PHE A 163 -7.79 -10.85 8.63
CA PHE A 163 -8.09 -9.60 7.92
C PHE A 163 -9.48 -9.61 7.27
N LEU A 164 -9.84 -10.72 6.61
CA LEU A 164 -11.16 -10.86 5.97
C LEU A 164 -12.32 -10.79 6.97
N GLU A 165 -12.17 -11.39 8.16
CA GLU A 165 -13.14 -11.32 9.25
C GLU A 165 -13.32 -9.90 9.77
N LEU A 166 -12.26 -9.08 9.74
CA LEU A 166 -12.30 -7.65 10.06
C LEU A 166 -12.81 -6.77 8.90
N GLY A 167 -13.20 -7.37 7.76
CA GLY A 167 -13.76 -6.66 6.60
C GLY A 167 -12.73 -6.11 5.61
N TYR A 168 -11.45 -6.43 5.78
CA TYR A 168 -10.37 -5.95 4.94
C TYR A 168 -10.29 -6.68 3.59
N TYR A 169 -9.60 -6.05 2.65
CA TYR A 169 -9.17 -6.64 1.38
C TYR A 169 -7.72 -7.14 1.50
N ILE A 170 -7.35 -8.07 0.63
CA ILE A 170 -5.99 -8.61 0.54
C ILE A 170 -5.43 -8.29 -0.84
N SER A 171 -4.29 -7.59 -0.91
CA SER A 171 -3.66 -7.24 -2.16
C SER A 171 -2.40 -8.05 -2.41
N PHE A 172 -2.22 -8.49 -3.65
CA PHE A 172 -1.07 -9.27 -4.09
C PHE A 172 -0.24 -8.50 -5.10
N SER A 173 1.06 -8.44 -4.87
CA SER A 173 2.06 -7.84 -5.75
C SER A 173 2.78 -8.88 -6.61
N GLY A 174 3.86 -8.49 -7.27
CA GLY A 174 4.71 -9.39 -8.05
C GLY A 174 5.25 -10.60 -7.28
N ASN A 175 5.26 -10.54 -5.95
CA ASN A 175 5.73 -11.64 -5.07
C ASN A 175 4.93 -12.95 -5.24
N ILE A 176 3.67 -12.89 -5.67
CA ILE A 176 2.86 -14.07 -5.96
C ILE A 176 3.42 -14.89 -7.12
N THR A 177 4.17 -14.25 -8.02
CA THR A 177 4.75 -14.90 -9.21
C THR A 177 6.07 -15.62 -8.93
N PHE A 178 6.71 -15.39 -7.78
CA PHE A 178 8.03 -15.93 -7.47
C PHE A 178 8.02 -17.45 -7.34
N ASN A 179 9.09 -18.10 -7.80
CA ASN A 179 9.17 -19.56 -7.89
C ASN A 179 8.90 -20.30 -6.58
N ASN A 180 9.25 -19.71 -5.43
CA ASN A 180 9.07 -20.32 -4.11
C ASN A 180 7.92 -19.66 -3.32
N SER A 181 7.01 -18.93 -3.99
CA SER A 181 5.89 -18.27 -3.34
C SER A 181 4.84 -19.28 -2.93
N HIS A 182 4.37 -19.18 -1.69
CA HIS A 182 3.22 -19.93 -1.18
C HIS A 182 1.88 -19.22 -1.47
N LEU A 183 1.94 -17.94 -1.89
CA LEU A 183 0.79 -17.07 -2.08
C LEU A 183 -0.24 -17.59 -3.12
N PRO A 184 0.14 -18.33 -4.18
CA PRO A 184 -0.85 -18.93 -5.08
C PRO A 184 -1.84 -19.87 -4.38
N GLU A 185 -1.44 -20.52 -3.28
CA GLU A 185 -2.35 -21.35 -2.49
C GLU A 185 -3.20 -20.51 -1.53
N VAL A 186 -2.65 -19.41 -1.02
CA VAL A 186 -3.42 -18.48 -0.17
C VAL A 186 -4.53 -17.80 -0.98
N VAL A 187 -4.20 -17.22 -2.15
CA VAL A 187 -5.19 -16.49 -2.97
C VAL A 187 -6.37 -17.36 -3.42
N LYS A 188 -6.15 -18.64 -3.68
CA LYS A 188 -7.26 -19.58 -4.01
C LYS A 188 -8.30 -19.72 -2.92
N SER A 189 -7.94 -19.41 -1.68
CA SER A 189 -8.81 -19.52 -0.51
C SER A 189 -9.50 -18.22 -0.12
N ILE A 190 -9.20 -17.12 -0.84
CA ILE A 190 -9.77 -15.78 -0.60
C ILE A 190 -10.94 -15.54 -1.55
N PRO A 191 -12.09 -15.02 -1.08
CA PRO A 191 -13.17 -14.61 -1.95
C PRO A 191 -12.71 -13.60 -3.00
N LEU A 192 -13.08 -13.80 -4.27
CA LEU A 192 -12.59 -12.97 -5.38
C LEU A 192 -12.96 -11.48 -5.23
N ASP A 193 -14.07 -11.17 -4.59
CA ASP A 193 -14.51 -9.82 -4.27
C ASP A 193 -13.75 -9.17 -3.10
N ARG A 194 -12.78 -9.88 -2.54
CA ARG A 194 -11.87 -9.40 -1.47
C ARG A 194 -10.40 -9.41 -1.89
N VAL A 195 -10.12 -9.74 -3.15
CA VAL A 195 -8.76 -9.73 -3.71
C VAL A 195 -8.51 -8.42 -4.44
N MET A 196 -7.37 -7.81 -4.18
CA MET A 196 -6.82 -6.69 -4.92
C MET A 196 -5.47 -7.08 -5.54
N VAL A 197 -5.01 -6.29 -6.49
CA VAL A 197 -3.70 -6.47 -7.15
C VAL A 197 -2.96 -5.14 -7.20
N GLU A 198 -1.64 -5.23 -7.13
CA GLU A 198 -0.76 -4.08 -7.14
C GLU A 198 0.59 -4.42 -7.75
N THR A 199 1.41 -3.41 -8.01
CA THR A 199 2.81 -3.63 -8.40
C THR A 199 3.78 -3.48 -7.25
N ASP A 200 3.51 -2.60 -6.29
CA ASP A 200 4.47 -2.10 -5.31
C ASP A 200 5.73 -1.51 -6.00
N SER A 201 5.52 -0.94 -7.20
CA SER A 201 6.63 -0.40 -7.99
C SER A 201 7.25 0.84 -7.34
N PRO A 202 8.58 0.99 -7.40
CA PRO A 202 9.56 0.31 -8.26
C PRO A 202 10.09 -1.04 -7.74
N PHE A 203 9.50 -1.60 -6.69
CA PHE A 203 9.93 -2.84 -6.04
C PHE A 203 9.25 -4.08 -6.64
N LEU A 204 9.68 -5.27 -6.22
CA LEU A 204 9.00 -6.56 -6.41
C LEU A 204 8.63 -6.91 -7.85
N SER A 205 9.48 -6.59 -8.84
CA SER A 205 9.24 -6.98 -10.24
C SER A 205 8.79 -8.44 -10.35
N PRO A 206 7.64 -8.70 -11.01
CA PRO A 206 7.12 -10.07 -11.17
C PRO A 206 7.98 -10.91 -12.12
N GLU A 207 7.80 -12.21 -12.11
CA GLU A 207 8.26 -13.06 -13.22
C GLU A 207 7.44 -12.75 -14.49
N PRO A 208 8.05 -12.68 -15.69
CA PRO A 208 9.46 -12.99 -16.00
C PRO A 208 10.41 -11.77 -15.88
N GLU A 209 9.97 -10.68 -15.31
CA GLU A 209 10.71 -9.41 -15.28
C GLU A 209 11.65 -9.27 -14.04
N ARG A 210 11.88 -10.37 -13.30
CA ARG A 210 12.80 -10.37 -12.15
C ARG A 210 14.18 -9.80 -12.49
N GLY A 211 14.72 -8.97 -11.56
CA GLY A 211 16.02 -8.33 -11.72
C GLY A 211 16.01 -7.03 -12.54
N LYS A 212 14.87 -6.63 -13.09
CA LYS A 212 14.65 -5.32 -13.70
C LYS A 212 13.90 -4.40 -12.73
N GLY A 213 13.93 -3.08 -12.94
CA GLY A 213 13.08 -2.14 -12.21
C GLY A 213 11.61 -2.44 -12.45
N ASN A 214 10.75 -2.35 -11.42
CA ASN A 214 9.31 -2.52 -11.58
C ASN A 214 8.63 -1.23 -11.99
N GLU A 215 7.46 -1.33 -12.66
CA GLU A 215 6.59 -0.23 -13.02
C GLU A 215 5.13 -0.71 -13.11
N PRO A 216 4.12 0.19 -13.07
CA PRO A 216 2.71 -0.19 -13.08
C PRO A 216 2.28 -1.06 -14.27
N SER A 217 2.89 -0.90 -15.45
CA SER A 217 2.59 -1.73 -16.63
C SER A 217 2.80 -3.23 -16.40
N ARG A 218 3.64 -3.61 -15.45
CA ARG A 218 3.98 -5.02 -15.16
C ARG A 218 2.96 -5.75 -14.30
N ILE A 219 1.94 -5.06 -13.80
CA ILE A 219 0.84 -5.66 -13.03
C ILE A 219 0.14 -6.80 -13.81
N VAL A 220 0.18 -6.75 -15.13
CA VAL A 220 -0.41 -7.79 -16.00
C VAL A 220 0.14 -9.19 -15.71
N HIS A 221 1.38 -9.29 -15.24
CA HIS A 221 2.00 -10.56 -14.86
C HIS A 221 1.46 -11.08 -13.53
N THR A 222 1.18 -10.18 -12.57
CA THR A 222 0.51 -10.51 -11.31
C THR A 222 -0.93 -10.98 -11.54
N VAL A 223 -1.68 -10.25 -12.38
CA VAL A 223 -3.07 -10.58 -12.73
C VAL A 223 -3.18 -11.92 -13.48
N SER A 224 -2.17 -12.27 -14.26
CA SER A 224 -2.16 -13.50 -15.08
C SER A 224 -1.80 -14.75 -14.27
N LYS A 225 -1.32 -14.60 -13.02
CA LYS A 225 -0.90 -15.71 -12.16
C LYS A 225 -2.07 -16.37 -11.48
#